data_7428bb1b3b58a7ed568f2317d242ac95
#
_entry.id   7428bb1b3b58a7ed568f2317d242ac95
#
_cell.length_a   1.000
_cell.length_b   1.000
_cell.length_c   1.000
_cell.angle_alpha   90.00
_cell.angle_beta   90.00
_cell.angle_gamma   90.00
#
_symmetry.space_group_name_H-M   'P 1'
#
loop_
_entity.id
_entity.type
_entity.pdbx_description
1 polymer ?
#
loop_
_entity_poly.entity_id
_entity_poly.type
_entity_poly.pdbx_seq_one_letter_code
_entity_poly.pdbx_strand_id
1 'polypeptide(L)'
;MRDGQQSSFATRMNQAQIDRCLPFYKDANFYAMEVWGGAVPDSVMRYLNENPWTRLETIHKAIGNVSKLTALSRGRNLFGYAPYTDEIIDGFCRNSIQSGLGIMRIFDALNDVNNVKSTVKYVKQYGGIADCAVCYTVDPKYPEIGFFGKLMGKKNPKPVFTDEYFLSKAKQMEALGADMITIKDMSGLIPPHRVSKLVKLFKQNLNVPIDFHTHCTPGYGLASVLAAIVA
;
A
#
# COMPACT_ATOMS: atom_id res chain seq x y z
N MET A 1 -7.71 -9.87 3.94
CA MET A 1 -9.06 -9.56 4.49
C MET A 1 -9.55 -8.20 4.02
N ARG A 2 -8.83 -7.11 4.26
CA ARG A 2 -9.26 -5.73 3.96
C ARG A 2 -9.57 -5.51 2.47
N ASP A 3 -8.63 -5.79 1.60
CA ASP A 3 -8.72 -5.47 0.17
C ASP A 3 -9.77 -6.33 -0.55
N GLY A 4 -9.80 -7.63 -0.28
CA GLY A 4 -10.78 -8.54 -0.86
C GLY A 4 -12.22 -8.16 -0.52
N GLN A 5 -12.53 -7.86 0.76
CA GLN A 5 -13.89 -7.43 1.12
C GLN A 5 -14.21 -6.01 0.64
N GLN A 6 -13.21 -5.13 0.50
CA GLN A 6 -13.41 -3.82 -0.10
C GLN A 6 -13.88 -3.94 -1.55
N SER A 7 -13.28 -4.84 -2.31
CA SER A 7 -13.61 -5.03 -3.73
C SER A 7 -14.88 -5.87 -3.93
N SER A 8 -15.05 -6.97 -3.17
CA SER A 8 -16.13 -7.94 -3.39
C SER A 8 -17.42 -7.62 -2.62
N PHE A 9 -17.33 -6.89 -1.50
CA PHE A 9 -18.47 -6.59 -0.61
C PHE A 9 -18.65 -5.08 -0.37
N ALA A 10 -18.10 -4.22 -1.21
CA ALA A 10 -18.12 -2.77 -1.02
C ALA A 10 -17.75 -2.35 0.41
N THR A 11 -16.81 -3.06 1.02
CA THR A 11 -16.36 -2.85 2.41
C THR A 11 -17.48 -3.05 3.45
N ARG A 12 -18.51 -3.86 3.15
CA ARG A 12 -19.73 -4.01 3.97
C ARG A 12 -19.76 -5.29 4.82
N MET A 13 -18.65 -6.02 4.98
CA MET A 13 -18.59 -7.10 5.97
C MET A 13 -18.72 -6.52 7.38
N ASN A 14 -19.74 -6.94 8.11
CA ASN A 14 -19.96 -6.54 9.49
C ASN A 14 -19.05 -7.31 10.46
N GLN A 15 -19.02 -6.88 11.73
CA GLN A 15 -18.12 -7.48 12.71
C GLN A 15 -18.37 -8.98 12.89
N ALA A 16 -19.62 -9.44 12.94
CA ALA A 16 -19.94 -10.87 13.10
C ALA A 16 -19.42 -11.72 11.93
N GLN A 17 -19.44 -11.20 10.71
CA GLN A 17 -18.87 -11.87 9.53
C GLN A 17 -17.33 -11.95 9.63
N ILE A 18 -16.69 -10.85 10.08
CA ILE A 18 -15.24 -10.83 10.33
C ILE A 18 -14.88 -11.90 11.39
N ASP A 19 -15.58 -11.92 12.52
CA ASP A 19 -15.30 -12.84 13.63
C ASP A 19 -15.36 -14.31 13.20
N ARG A 20 -16.27 -14.65 12.30
CA ARG A 20 -16.36 -16.02 11.74
C ARG A 20 -15.14 -16.42 10.90
N CYS A 21 -14.41 -15.46 10.35
CA CYS A 21 -13.22 -15.72 9.55
C CYS A 21 -11.94 -15.81 10.39
N LEU A 22 -11.92 -15.19 11.59
CA LEU A 22 -10.70 -15.05 12.38
C LEU A 22 -10.02 -16.39 12.76
N PRO A 23 -10.74 -17.49 13.12
CA PRO A 23 -10.09 -18.77 13.40
C PRO A 23 -9.24 -19.29 12.23
N PHE A 24 -9.76 -19.19 11.00
CA PHE A 24 -9.04 -19.63 9.79
C PHE A 24 -7.79 -18.79 9.51
N TYR A 25 -7.84 -17.50 9.80
CA TYR A 25 -6.67 -16.63 9.64
C TYR A 25 -5.61 -16.88 10.71
N LYS A 26 -6.00 -17.27 11.90
CA LYS A 26 -5.07 -17.68 12.95
C LYS A 26 -4.27 -18.92 12.55
N ASP A 27 -4.93 -19.90 11.96
CA ASP A 27 -4.30 -21.15 11.51
C ASP A 27 -3.39 -20.93 10.28
N ALA A 28 -3.68 -19.93 9.46
CA ALA A 28 -2.87 -19.60 8.29
C ALA A 28 -1.47 -19.06 8.60
N ASN A 29 -1.25 -18.53 9.81
CA ASN A 29 0.05 -18.10 10.33
C ASN A 29 0.85 -17.17 9.37
N PHE A 30 0.19 -16.18 8.78
CA PHE A 30 0.86 -15.19 7.93
C PHE A 30 1.78 -14.28 8.74
N TYR A 31 2.89 -13.82 8.15
CA TYR A 31 3.75 -12.80 8.75
C TYR A 31 2.96 -11.50 9.05
N ALA A 32 2.16 -11.05 8.10
CA ALA A 32 1.31 -9.87 8.24
C ALA A 32 -0.01 -10.05 7.51
N MET A 33 -1.06 -9.40 8.01
CA MET A 33 -2.39 -9.41 7.39
C MET A 33 -2.94 -7.99 7.31
N GLU A 34 -3.30 -7.57 6.11
CA GLU A 34 -3.98 -6.29 5.92
C GLU A 34 -5.47 -6.43 6.28
N VAL A 35 -5.83 -5.87 7.42
CA VAL A 35 -7.16 -6.05 8.05
C VAL A 35 -7.95 -4.75 8.17
N TRP A 36 -7.28 -3.59 8.08
CA TRP A 36 -7.85 -2.29 8.39
C TRP A 36 -7.33 -1.18 7.46
N GLY A 37 -7.80 0.06 7.64
CA GLY A 37 -7.46 1.18 6.76
C GLY A 37 -8.21 1.17 5.43
N GLY A 38 -7.71 1.90 4.43
CA GLY A 38 -8.41 2.07 3.17
C GLY A 38 -9.81 2.65 3.37
N ALA A 39 -10.84 1.97 2.87
CA ALA A 39 -12.24 2.38 3.03
C ALA A 39 -12.90 1.82 4.31
N VAL A 40 -12.20 0.97 5.09
CA VAL A 40 -12.82 0.30 6.24
C VAL A 40 -13.31 1.27 7.31
N PRO A 41 -12.52 2.25 7.81
CA PRO A 41 -13.01 3.14 8.87
C PRO A 41 -14.26 3.92 8.45
N ASP A 42 -14.28 4.47 7.25
CA ASP A 42 -15.43 5.22 6.74
C ASP A 42 -16.65 4.33 6.55
N SER A 43 -16.51 3.18 5.89
CA SER A 43 -17.64 2.27 5.62
C SER A 43 -18.22 1.68 6.88
N VAL A 44 -17.39 1.33 7.86
CA VAL A 44 -17.84 0.77 9.15
C VAL A 44 -18.68 1.78 9.91
N MET A 45 -18.26 3.04 9.99
CA MET A 45 -19.02 4.10 10.63
C MET A 45 -20.29 4.46 9.86
N ARG A 46 -20.14 4.71 8.55
CA ARG A 46 -21.19 5.30 7.71
C ARG A 46 -22.33 4.34 7.38
N TYR A 47 -21.99 3.06 7.13
CA TYR A 47 -22.95 2.10 6.60
C TYR A 47 -23.29 0.95 7.54
N LEU A 48 -22.37 0.59 8.43
CA LEU A 48 -22.59 -0.53 9.35
C LEU A 48 -22.97 -0.06 10.76
N ASN A 49 -22.82 1.23 11.03
CA ASN A 49 -23.04 1.81 12.35
C ASN A 49 -22.21 1.08 13.45
N GLU A 50 -21.00 0.66 13.10
CA GLU A 50 -20.06 -0.02 13.98
C GLU A 50 -18.84 0.89 14.26
N ASN A 51 -18.13 0.63 15.36
CA ASN A 51 -16.93 1.35 15.72
C ASN A 51 -15.68 0.71 15.03
N PRO A 52 -14.96 1.43 14.16
CA PRO A 52 -13.79 0.88 13.48
C PRO A 52 -12.62 0.55 14.42
N TRP A 53 -12.48 1.24 15.53
CA TRP A 53 -11.44 0.96 16.54
C TRP A 53 -11.71 -0.35 17.26
N THR A 54 -12.95 -0.58 17.73
CA THR A 54 -13.37 -1.86 18.31
C THR A 54 -13.13 -3.02 17.35
N ARG A 55 -13.37 -2.81 16.05
CA ARG A 55 -13.05 -3.82 15.03
C ARG A 55 -11.57 -4.17 15.02
N LEU A 56 -10.68 -3.17 14.99
CA LEU A 56 -9.23 -3.38 15.00
C LEU A 56 -8.78 -4.12 16.27
N GLU A 57 -9.26 -3.69 17.43
CA GLU A 57 -8.95 -4.32 18.73
C GLU A 57 -9.44 -5.77 18.81
N THR A 58 -10.63 -6.06 18.29
CA THR A 58 -11.18 -7.43 18.25
C THR A 58 -10.32 -8.34 17.36
N ILE A 59 -9.93 -7.86 16.18
CA ILE A 59 -9.04 -8.59 15.29
C ILE A 59 -7.67 -8.79 15.95
N HIS A 60 -7.11 -7.75 16.58
CA HIS A 60 -5.84 -7.85 17.30
C HIS A 60 -5.89 -8.90 18.41
N LYS A 61 -6.93 -8.89 19.23
CA LYS A 61 -7.12 -9.87 20.30
C LYS A 61 -7.18 -11.31 19.78
N ALA A 62 -7.74 -11.51 18.59
CA ALA A 62 -7.91 -12.85 18.01
C ALA A 62 -6.64 -13.39 17.33
N ILE A 63 -5.92 -12.55 16.57
CA ILE A 63 -4.82 -12.99 15.70
C ILE A 63 -3.54 -12.16 15.81
N GLY A 64 -3.50 -11.12 16.63
CA GLY A 64 -2.34 -10.23 16.76
C GLY A 64 -1.09 -10.88 17.34
N ASN A 65 -1.22 -12.00 18.02
CA ASN A 65 -0.11 -12.82 18.51
C ASN A 65 0.46 -13.79 17.46
N VAL A 66 -0.21 -13.94 16.32
CA VAL A 66 0.20 -14.84 15.22
C VAL A 66 0.68 -14.04 14.02
N SER A 67 -0.06 -13.00 13.65
CA SER A 67 0.23 -12.16 12.47
C SER A 67 0.27 -10.68 12.85
N LYS A 68 1.21 -9.92 12.29
CA LYS A 68 1.19 -8.46 12.41
C LYS A 68 -0.02 -7.90 11.67
N LEU A 69 -0.82 -7.07 12.31
CA LEU A 69 -1.95 -6.41 11.67
C LEU A 69 -1.44 -5.24 10.82
N THR A 70 -1.90 -5.16 9.59
CA THR A 70 -1.55 -4.09 8.64
C THR A 70 -2.77 -3.27 8.28
N ALA A 71 -2.58 -1.96 8.16
CA ALA A 71 -3.60 -1.03 7.66
C ALA A 71 -3.05 -0.20 6.51
N LEU A 72 -3.93 0.13 5.55
CA LEU A 72 -3.62 1.02 4.44
C LEU A 72 -3.92 2.47 4.81
N SER A 73 -2.95 3.37 4.60
CA SER A 73 -3.08 4.82 4.80
C SER A 73 -2.71 5.58 3.53
N ARG A 74 -3.49 6.60 3.18
CA ARG A 74 -3.27 7.47 2.01
C ARG A 74 -2.46 8.71 2.40
N GLY A 75 -1.29 8.53 3.00
CA GLY A 75 -0.48 9.64 3.50
C GLY A 75 -1.29 10.56 4.43
N ARG A 76 -1.26 11.88 4.19
CA ARG A 76 -2.03 12.86 5.00
C ARG A 76 -3.55 12.71 4.92
N ASN A 77 -4.05 12.05 3.88
CA ASN A 77 -5.50 11.81 3.76
C ASN A 77 -5.99 10.67 4.65
N LEU A 78 -5.09 9.84 5.20
CA LEU A 78 -5.42 8.69 6.04
C LEU A 78 -6.45 7.78 5.34
N PHE A 79 -7.69 7.77 5.82
CA PHE A 79 -8.83 7.09 5.19
C PHE A 79 -9.82 8.06 4.51
N GLY A 80 -9.60 9.37 4.65
CA GLY A 80 -10.49 10.42 4.15
C GLY A 80 -10.20 10.85 2.71
N TYR A 81 -10.87 11.93 2.29
CA TYR A 81 -10.83 12.44 0.91
C TYR A 81 -10.10 13.79 0.79
N ALA A 82 -9.66 14.36 1.90
CA ALA A 82 -8.86 15.57 1.97
C ALA A 82 -7.71 15.40 2.97
N PRO A 83 -6.60 16.15 2.80
CA PRO A 83 -5.48 16.09 3.74
C PRO A 83 -5.89 16.57 5.12
N TYR A 84 -5.51 15.82 6.15
CA TYR A 84 -5.68 16.20 7.55
C TYR A 84 -4.47 17.00 8.06
N THR A 85 -4.68 17.74 9.16
CA THR A 85 -3.60 18.43 9.89
C THR A 85 -2.69 17.43 10.59
N ASP A 86 -1.49 17.86 10.93
CA ASP A 86 -0.51 17.00 11.63
C ASP A 86 -1.02 16.51 12.98
N GLU A 87 -1.81 17.32 13.69
CA GLU A 87 -2.45 16.95 14.95
C GLU A 87 -3.40 15.76 14.80
N ILE A 88 -4.23 15.76 13.74
CA ILE A 88 -5.14 14.65 13.45
C ILE A 88 -4.36 13.40 13.04
N ILE A 89 -3.29 13.56 12.22
CA ILE A 89 -2.45 12.43 11.79
C ILE A 89 -1.74 11.82 12.99
N ASP A 90 -1.22 12.65 13.92
CA ASP A 90 -0.60 12.20 15.16
C ASP A 90 -1.58 11.36 15.99
N GLY A 91 -2.74 11.91 16.33
CA GLY A 91 -3.77 11.20 17.08
C GLY A 91 -4.24 9.91 16.42
N PHE A 92 -4.40 9.92 15.08
CA PHE A 92 -4.78 8.73 14.33
C PHE A 92 -3.70 7.63 14.39
N CYS A 93 -2.44 7.97 14.16
CA CYS A 93 -1.33 7.02 14.22
C CYS A 93 -1.18 6.44 15.63
N ARG A 94 -1.21 7.29 16.66
CA ARG A 94 -1.17 6.86 18.06
C ARG A 94 -2.25 5.85 18.38
N ASN A 95 -3.51 6.19 18.11
CA ASN A 95 -4.64 5.33 18.41
C ASN A 95 -4.59 4.02 17.60
N SER A 96 -4.19 4.07 16.33
CA SER A 96 -4.04 2.87 15.50
C SER A 96 -3.04 1.88 16.10
N ILE A 97 -1.86 2.35 16.49
CA ILE A 97 -0.83 1.49 17.09
C ILE A 97 -1.28 0.97 18.46
N GLN A 98 -1.87 1.82 19.30
CA GLN A 98 -2.41 1.41 20.61
C GLN A 98 -3.54 0.38 20.50
N SER A 99 -4.35 0.43 19.45
CA SER A 99 -5.39 -0.57 19.17
C SER A 99 -4.85 -1.86 18.53
N GLY A 100 -3.53 -2.02 18.43
CA GLY A 100 -2.87 -3.24 18.02
C GLY A 100 -2.41 -3.31 16.56
N LEU A 101 -2.39 -2.19 15.85
CA LEU A 101 -1.80 -2.14 14.51
C LEU A 101 -0.27 -2.28 14.59
N GLY A 102 0.29 -3.28 13.89
CA GLY A 102 1.74 -3.50 13.84
C GLY A 102 2.43 -2.79 12.68
N ILE A 103 1.77 -2.73 11.52
CA ILE A 103 2.33 -2.15 10.29
C ILE A 103 1.33 -1.17 9.69
N MET A 104 1.78 0.03 9.35
CA MET A 104 0.99 0.95 8.54
C MET A 104 1.60 1.05 7.14
N ARG A 105 0.84 0.59 6.12
CA ARG A 105 1.20 0.77 4.72
C ARG A 105 0.77 2.13 4.24
N ILE A 106 1.74 2.97 3.94
CA ILE A 106 1.56 4.39 3.66
C ILE A 106 1.86 4.63 2.18
N PHE A 107 0.91 5.21 1.44
CA PHE A 107 1.13 5.53 0.05
C PHE A 107 0.56 6.90 -0.33
N ASP A 108 1.07 7.43 -1.42
CA ASP A 108 0.46 8.49 -2.22
C ASP A 108 0.34 7.99 -3.66
N ALA A 109 -0.84 8.13 -4.27
CA ALA A 109 -1.10 7.59 -5.62
C ALA A 109 -0.22 8.23 -6.72
N LEU A 110 0.29 9.43 -6.48
CA LEU A 110 1.19 10.15 -7.39
C LEU A 110 2.65 10.08 -6.95
N ASN A 111 2.96 9.27 -5.90
CA ASN A 111 4.28 9.16 -5.30
C ASN A 111 4.82 10.51 -4.78
N ASP A 112 3.95 11.37 -4.24
CA ASP A 112 4.40 12.56 -3.53
C ASP A 112 4.93 12.19 -2.13
N VAL A 113 6.24 12.21 -1.99
CA VAL A 113 6.92 11.86 -0.74
C VAL A 113 6.60 12.84 0.39
N ASN A 114 6.26 14.09 0.09
CA ASN A 114 5.85 15.06 1.11
C ASN A 114 4.52 14.69 1.75
N ASN A 115 3.61 14.07 0.98
CA ASN A 115 2.32 13.65 1.48
C ASN A 115 2.41 12.48 2.49
N VAL A 116 3.45 11.66 2.45
CA VAL A 116 3.62 10.52 3.37
C VAL A 116 4.45 10.85 4.62
N LYS A 117 5.20 11.94 4.62
CA LYS A 117 6.19 12.30 5.64
C LYS A 117 5.63 12.33 7.07
N SER A 118 4.51 13.02 7.29
CA SER A 118 3.91 13.13 8.63
C SER A 118 3.44 11.78 9.16
N THR A 119 2.81 10.96 8.30
CA THR A 119 2.35 9.63 8.69
C THR A 119 3.51 8.71 9.05
N VAL A 120 4.61 8.71 8.28
CA VAL A 120 5.83 7.95 8.60
C VAL A 120 6.38 8.36 9.97
N LYS A 121 6.53 9.68 10.20
CA LYS A 121 7.01 10.22 11.48
C LYS A 121 6.21 9.69 12.67
N TYR A 122 4.89 9.82 12.62
CA TYR A 122 4.04 9.48 13.75
C TYR A 122 3.86 7.96 13.95
N VAL A 123 3.82 7.17 12.88
CA VAL A 123 3.85 5.70 13.01
C VAL A 123 5.09 5.24 13.76
N LYS A 124 6.26 5.75 13.39
CA LYS A 124 7.52 5.40 14.06
C LYS A 124 7.60 5.93 15.50
N GLN A 125 7.07 7.12 15.75
CA GLN A 125 7.03 7.72 17.09
C GLN A 125 6.27 6.82 18.08
N TYR A 126 5.24 6.11 17.63
CA TYR A 126 4.45 5.22 18.48
C TYR A 126 4.85 3.74 18.39
N GLY A 127 5.99 3.43 17.76
CA GLY A 127 6.55 2.08 17.73
C GLY A 127 5.94 1.17 16.66
N GLY A 128 5.19 1.70 15.72
CA GLY A 128 4.71 0.98 14.54
C GLY A 128 5.77 0.85 13.45
N ILE A 129 5.58 -0.11 12.56
CA ILE A 129 6.38 -0.31 11.35
C ILE A 129 5.80 0.55 10.23
N ALA A 130 6.62 1.45 9.67
CA ALA A 130 6.25 2.27 8.52
C ALA A 130 6.61 1.54 7.22
N ASP A 131 5.61 0.98 6.54
CA ASP A 131 5.74 0.37 5.22
C ASP A 131 5.34 1.41 4.16
N CYS A 132 6.32 1.99 3.46
CA CYS A 132 6.07 3.00 2.45
C CYS A 132 5.93 2.37 1.07
N ALA A 133 4.85 2.70 0.36
CA ALA A 133 4.55 2.10 -0.92
C ALA A 133 4.84 3.05 -2.08
N VAL A 134 5.67 2.59 -3.01
CA VAL A 134 5.90 3.22 -4.31
C VAL A 134 4.86 2.70 -5.29
N CYS A 135 3.94 3.56 -5.72
CA CYS A 135 2.88 3.21 -6.65
C CYS A 135 3.44 3.03 -8.06
N TYR A 136 3.25 1.82 -8.59
CA TYR A 136 3.68 1.48 -9.95
C TYR A 136 2.65 1.95 -10.97
N THR A 137 3.14 2.50 -12.06
CA THR A 137 2.37 2.86 -13.25
C THR A 137 3.26 2.85 -14.48
N VAL A 138 2.70 3.12 -15.63
CA VAL A 138 3.40 3.17 -16.92
C VAL A 138 3.06 4.46 -17.66
N ASP A 139 3.97 4.90 -18.49
CA ASP A 139 3.71 6.05 -19.38
C ASP A 139 2.61 5.70 -20.40
N PRO A 140 1.80 6.67 -20.81
CA PRO A 140 0.85 6.48 -21.90
C PRO A 140 1.56 6.06 -23.19
N LYS A 141 0.92 5.20 -23.97
CA LYS A 141 1.41 4.90 -25.32
C LYS A 141 1.04 6.08 -26.24
N TYR A 142 2.05 6.72 -26.78
CA TYR A 142 1.87 7.77 -27.78
C TYR A 142 1.83 7.16 -29.19
N PRO A 143 1.00 7.68 -30.10
CA PRO A 143 1.03 7.28 -31.51
C PRO A 143 2.42 7.52 -32.11
N GLU A 144 2.81 6.68 -33.06
CA GLU A 144 4.02 6.94 -33.83
C GLU A 144 3.91 8.29 -34.57
N ILE A 145 4.95 9.09 -34.46
CA ILE A 145 5.02 10.35 -35.18
C ILE A 145 5.35 10.03 -36.64
N GLY A 146 4.39 10.26 -37.52
CA GLY A 146 4.56 10.06 -38.95
C GLY A 146 5.66 10.97 -39.54
N PHE A 147 6.06 10.71 -40.78
CA PHE A 147 7.15 11.40 -41.47
C PHE A 147 7.06 12.94 -41.41
N PHE A 148 5.88 13.49 -41.71
CA PHE A 148 5.67 14.96 -41.66
C PHE A 148 5.78 15.52 -40.22
N GLY A 149 5.35 14.78 -39.23
CA GLY A 149 5.49 15.18 -37.82
C GLY A 149 6.95 15.23 -37.40
N LYS A 150 7.76 14.23 -37.80
CA LYS A 150 9.22 14.23 -37.56
C LYS A 150 9.92 15.40 -38.28
N LEU A 151 9.54 15.68 -39.51
CA LEU A 151 10.08 16.81 -40.28
C LEU A 151 9.75 18.15 -39.61
N MET A 152 8.59 18.27 -38.97
CA MET A 152 8.18 19.43 -38.20
C MET A 152 8.77 19.50 -36.78
N GLY A 153 9.69 18.59 -36.44
CA GLY A 153 10.35 18.56 -35.12
C GLY A 153 9.47 18.05 -33.97
N LYS A 154 8.29 17.45 -34.24
CA LYS A 154 7.46 16.84 -33.20
C LYS A 154 8.20 15.68 -32.56
N LYS A 155 8.16 15.62 -31.23
CA LYS A 155 8.75 14.51 -30.43
C LYS A 155 7.72 14.04 -29.40
N ASN A 156 7.69 12.76 -29.15
CA ASN A 156 6.93 12.23 -28.02
C ASN A 156 7.58 12.66 -26.70
N PRO A 157 6.81 12.87 -25.64
CA PRO A 157 7.37 13.13 -24.32
C PRO A 157 8.37 12.03 -23.91
N LYS A 158 9.38 12.43 -23.15
CA LYS A 158 10.31 11.44 -22.57
C LYS A 158 9.56 10.58 -21.55
N PRO A 159 9.89 9.29 -21.40
CA PRO A 159 9.33 8.45 -20.35
C PRO A 159 9.58 9.06 -18.97
N VAL A 160 8.57 9.05 -18.13
CA VAL A 160 8.63 9.52 -16.73
C VAL A 160 8.81 8.34 -15.79
N PHE A 161 8.06 7.25 -16.00
CA PHE A 161 8.00 6.10 -15.08
C PHE A 161 9.10 5.08 -15.39
N THR A 162 10.35 5.54 -15.24
CA THR A 162 11.56 4.73 -15.46
C THR A 162 11.99 3.98 -14.20
N ASP A 163 12.99 3.11 -14.31
CA ASP A 163 13.61 2.43 -13.17
C ASP A 163 14.19 3.41 -12.16
N GLU A 164 14.84 4.47 -12.66
CA GLU A 164 15.45 5.53 -11.88
C GLU A 164 14.38 6.34 -11.12
N TYR A 165 13.22 6.60 -11.75
CA TYR A 165 12.09 7.25 -11.08
C TYR A 165 11.63 6.46 -9.86
N PHE A 166 11.32 5.16 -10.04
CA PHE A 166 10.83 4.33 -8.93
C PHE A 166 11.88 4.17 -7.85
N LEU A 167 13.14 3.93 -8.21
CA LEU A 167 14.23 3.84 -7.25
C LEU A 167 14.44 5.15 -6.48
N SER A 168 14.37 6.29 -7.17
CA SER A 168 14.48 7.60 -6.52
C SER A 168 13.39 7.82 -5.48
N LYS A 169 12.14 7.44 -5.79
CA LYS A 169 11.02 7.53 -4.85
C LYS A 169 11.21 6.61 -3.64
N ALA A 170 11.64 5.37 -3.88
CA ALA A 170 11.92 4.41 -2.82
C ALA A 170 13.04 4.91 -1.88
N LYS A 171 14.15 5.44 -2.41
CA LYS A 171 15.23 6.02 -1.62
C LYS A 171 14.79 7.23 -0.79
N GLN A 172 13.94 8.09 -1.35
CA GLN A 172 13.38 9.21 -0.61
C GLN A 172 12.50 8.74 0.56
N MET A 173 11.69 7.70 0.36
CA MET A 173 10.86 7.12 1.43
C MET A 173 11.73 6.42 2.49
N GLU A 174 12.76 5.69 2.10
CA GLU A 174 13.75 5.11 3.03
C GLU A 174 14.43 6.21 3.87
N ALA A 175 14.83 7.31 3.23
CA ALA A 175 15.44 8.46 3.93
C ALA A 175 14.49 9.16 4.92
N LEU A 176 13.16 9.06 4.74
CA LEU A 176 12.18 9.51 5.73
C LEU A 176 12.06 8.56 6.93
N GLY A 177 12.72 7.41 6.89
CA GLY A 177 12.70 6.40 7.95
C GLY A 177 11.70 5.26 7.74
N ALA A 178 11.30 4.97 6.50
CA ALA A 178 10.52 3.79 6.21
C ALA A 178 11.27 2.51 6.66
N ASP A 179 10.55 1.59 7.29
CA ASP A 179 11.09 0.29 7.73
C ASP A 179 10.95 -0.79 6.66
N MET A 180 10.08 -0.58 5.69
CA MET A 180 9.83 -1.44 4.53
C MET A 180 9.48 -0.58 3.32
N ILE A 181 9.75 -1.09 2.12
CA ILE A 181 9.29 -0.48 0.87
C ILE A 181 8.44 -1.49 0.10
N THR A 182 7.20 -1.11 -0.18
CA THR A 182 6.28 -1.89 -1.02
C THR A 182 6.29 -1.38 -2.46
N ILE A 183 6.51 -2.27 -3.43
CA ILE A 183 6.17 -2.01 -4.83
C ILE A 183 4.66 -2.23 -4.96
N LYS A 184 3.89 -1.15 -5.14
CA LYS A 184 2.42 -1.18 -5.13
C LYS A 184 1.84 -1.06 -6.53
N ASP A 185 1.42 -2.19 -7.08
CA ASP A 185 0.79 -2.29 -8.39
C ASP A 185 -0.74 -2.40 -8.25
N MET A 186 -1.39 -1.27 -8.04
CA MET A 186 -2.84 -1.20 -7.82
C MET A 186 -3.66 -1.58 -9.05
N SER A 187 -3.10 -1.46 -10.24
CA SER A 187 -3.79 -1.71 -11.50
C SER A 187 -3.46 -3.07 -12.12
N GLY A 188 -2.54 -3.82 -11.50
CA GLY A 188 -2.08 -5.11 -12.02
C GLY A 188 -1.26 -4.99 -13.32
N LEU A 189 -0.58 -3.85 -13.53
CA LEU A 189 0.12 -3.55 -14.79
C LEU A 189 1.50 -4.20 -14.90
N ILE A 190 2.09 -4.62 -13.79
CA ILE A 190 3.49 -5.07 -13.75
C ILE A 190 3.62 -6.54 -14.18
N PRO A 191 4.19 -6.85 -15.36
CA PRO A 191 4.37 -8.22 -15.78
C PRO A 191 5.53 -8.90 -15.04
N PRO A 192 5.61 -10.25 -15.04
CA PRO A 192 6.61 -11.03 -14.28
C PRO A 192 8.05 -10.59 -14.49
N HIS A 193 8.49 -10.39 -15.73
CA HIS A 193 9.85 -9.97 -16.03
C HIS A 193 10.17 -8.57 -15.50
N ARG A 194 9.17 -7.69 -15.48
CA ARG A 194 9.33 -6.31 -15.03
C ARG A 194 9.42 -6.21 -13.51
N VAL A 195 8.60 -6.97 -12.77
CA VAL A 195 8.68 -6.97 -11.30
C VAL A 195 9.99 -7.60 -10.84
N SER A 196 10.45 -8.69 -11.46
CA SER A 196 11.76 -9.30 -11.15
C SER A 196 12.91 -8.29 -11.27
N LYS A 197 12.91 -7.51 -12.37
CA LYS A 197 13.91 -6.46 -12.58
C LYS A 197 13.85 -5.37 -11.49
N LEU A 198 12.65 -4.91 -11.15
CA LEU A 198 12.47 -3.84 -10.19
C LEU A 198 12.79 -4.27 -8.76
N VAL A 199 12.40 -5.50 -8.37
CA VAL A 199 12.78 -6.08 -7.08
C VAL A 199 14.29 -6.19 -6.93
N LYS A 200 15.00 -6.73 -7.95
CA LYS A 200 16.46 -6.80 -7.95
C LYS A 200 17.11 -5.43 -7.80
N LEU A 201 16.59 -4.44 -8.53
CA LEU A 201 17.08 -3.06 -8.45
C LEU A 201 16.91 -2.49 -7.04
N PHE A 202 15.75 -2.69 -6.41
CA PHE A 202 15.49 -2.22 -5.05
C PHE A 202 16.37 -2.93 -4.03
N LYS A 203 16.49 -4.27 -4.10
CA LYS A 203 17.35 -5.07 -3.21
C LYS A 203 18.83 -4.65 -3.26
N GLN A 204 19.30 -4.21 -4.42
CA GLN A 204 20.68 -3.76 -4.60
C GLN A 204 20.93 -2.35 -4.08
N ASN A 205 19.90 -1.55 -3.86
CA ASN A 205 20.03 -0.12 -3.61
C ASN A 205 19.33 0.38 -2.33
N LEU A 206 18.55 -0.45 -1.65
CA LEU A 206 17.85 -0.13 -0.41
C LEU A 206 18.33 -1.08 0.69
N ASN A 207 18.28 -0.60 1.94
CA ASN A 207 18.69 -1.37 3.12
C ASN A 207 17.50 -1.95 3.90
N VAL A 208 16.27 -1.74 3.43
CA VAL A 208 15.04 -2.20 4.07
C VAL A 208 14.39 -3.34 3.27
N PRO A 209 13.59 -4.20 3.92
CA PRO A 209 12.84 -5.26 3.23
C PRO A 209 11.96 -4.70 2.12
N ILE A 210 11.80 -5.50 1.05
CA ILE A 210 10.92 -5.18 -0.08
C ILE A 210 9.69 -6.05 -0.01
N ASP A 211 8.52 -5.44 -0.11
CA ASP A 211 7.23 -6.11 -0.30
C ASP A 211 6.69 -5.86 -1.71
N PHE A 212 5.85 -6.76 -2.19
CA PHE A 212 5.20 -6.62 -3.49
C PHE A 212 3.69 -6.83 -3.35
N HIS A 213 2.93 -5.80 -3.71
CA HIS A 213 1.47 -5.82 -3.76
C HIS A 213 0.99 -5.65 -5.20
N THR A 214 0.16 -6.54 -5.68
CA THR A 214 -0.46 -6.43 -7.01
C THR A 214 -1.92 -6.86 -6.99
N HIS A 215 -2.71 -6.31 -7.94
CA HIS A 215 -4.04 -6.77 -8.28
C HIS A 215 -3.96 -7.65 -9.52
N CYS A 216 -4.76 -8.72 -9.58
CA CYS A 216 -4.73 -9.69 -10.67
C CYS A 216 -5.70 -9.34 -11.81
N THR A 217 -6.01 -8.06 -12.03
CA THR A 217 -6.99 -7.62 -13.04
C THR A 217 -6.72 -8.16 -14.44
N PRO A 218 -5.50 -8.12 -14.99
CA PRO A 218 -5.19 -8.69 -16.31
C PRO A 218 -4.87 -10.20 -16.27
N GLY A 219 -4.94 -10.86 -15.12
CA GLY A 219 -4.83 -12.32 -14.98
C GLY A 219 -3.44 -12.88 -14.71
N TYR A 220 -2.36 -12.10 -14.76
CA TYR A 220 -0.99 -12.60 -14.53
C TYR A 220 -0.39 -12.25 -13.16
N GLY A 221 -1.21 -11.73 -12.22
CA GLY A 221 -0.73 -11.32 -10.89
C GLY A 221 -0.02 -12.42 -10.12
N LEU A 222 -0.51 -13.67 -10.18
CA LEU A 222 0.16 -14.82 -9.54
C LEU A 222 1.57 -15.05 -10.10
N ALA A 223 1.72 -15.01 -11.44
CA ALA A 223 3.03 -15.15 -12.08
C ALA A 223 3.99 -14.01 -11.70
N SER A 224 3.47 -12.78 -11.55
CA SER A 224 4.24 -11.63 -11.09
C SER A 224 4.68 -11.79 -9.62
N VAL A 225 3.81 -12.30 -8.74
CA VAL A 225 4.18 -12.60 -7.35
C VAL A 225 5.29 -13.64 -7.29
N LEU A 226 5.17 -14.75 -8.03
CA LEU A 226 6.23 -15.77 -8.09
C LEU A 226 7.54 -15.20 -8.60
N ALA A 227 7.51 -14.37 -9.63
CA ALA A 227 8.71 -13.71 -10.17
C ALA A 227 9.35 -12.73 -9.17
N ALA A 228 8.54 -12.05 -8.33
CA ALA A 228 9.03 -11.19 -7.26
C ALA A 228 9.72 -12.01 -6.15
N ILE A 229 9.15 -13.15 -5.76
CA ILE A 229 9.71 -14.02 -4.71
C ILE A 229 11.07 -14.60 -5.13
N VAL A 230 11.21 -15.00 -6.40
CA VAL A 230 12.45 -15.58 -6.93
C VAL A 230 13.54 -14.54 -7.15
N ALA A 231 13.19 -13.26 -7.26
CA ALA A 231 14.13 -12.17 -7.52
C ALA A 231 14.91 -11.73 -6.29
#